data_8cbedfd60ff370251799883b13a2a408
#
_entry.id   8cbedfd60ff370251799883b13a2a408
#
_cell.length_a   1.000
_cell.length_b   1.000
_cell.length_c   1.000
_cell.angle_alpha   90.00
_cell.angle_beta   90.00
_cell.angle_gamma   90.00
#
_symmetry.space_group_name_H-M   'P 1'
#
loop_
_entity.id
_entity.type
_entity.pdbx_description
1 polymer ?
#
loop_
_entity_poly.entity_id
_entity_poly.type
_entity_poly.pdbx_seq_one_letter_code
_entity_poly.pdbx_strand_id
1 'polypeptide(L)'
;DYLQLMSGDLRTDNRVQEVSYISRNLKVLARELNVPVLVGAQLSRAVEQRADKRPVLSDLRESGSLEQDSDIVMFIHRPDAMEPDNPRQNVAEIIIAKHRNGPTHPGIELVFLNNLARFENAAKSDKQPFKTR
;
A
#
# COMPACT_ATOMS: atom_id res chain seq x y z
N ASP A 1 -11.07 8.43 5.07
CA ASP A 1 -10.69 7.71 3.90
C ASP A 1 -9.23 7.26 3.97
N TYR A 2 -8.24 8.12 3.77
CA TYR A 2 -6.84 7.75 4.03
C TYR A 2 -6.30 8.49 5.28
N LEU A 3 -5.24 7.91 5.86
CA LEU A 3 -4.66 8.34 7.15
C LEU A 3 -4.33 9.83 7.19
N GLN A 4 -3.88 10.39 6.07
CA GLN A 4 -3.53 11.79 5.95
C GLN A 4 -4.74 12.75 6.07
N LEU A 5 -5.97 12.28 6.10
CA LEU A 5 -7.16 13.10 6.40
C LEU A 5 -7.53 13.12 7.89
N MET A 6 -6.93 12.24 8.69
CA MET A 6 -7.14 12.23 10.14
C MET A 6 -6.41 13.40 10.78
N SER A 7 -7.02 13.97 11.80
CA SER A 7 -6.41 14.96 12.68
C SER A 7 -6.19 14.34 14.05
N GLY A 8 -5.03 14.60 14.63
CA GLY A 8 -4.70 14.18 15.98
C GLY A 8 -4.87 15.34 16.98
N ASP A 9 -4.92 15.02 18.25
CA ASP A 9 -4.92 16.02 19.34
C ASP A 9 -3.56 16.69 19.54
N LEU A 10 -2.56 16.25 18.79
CA LEU A 10 -1.22 16.82 18.82
C LEU A 10 -1.22 18.21 18.17
N ARG A 11 -0.97 19.25 18.96
CA ARG A 11 -0.78 20.61 18.44
C ARG A 11 0.61 20.71 17.80
N THR A 12 0.69 20.48 16.51
CA THR A 12 1.93 20.61 15.72
C THR A 12 1.60 21.11 14.31
N ASP A 13 2.44 22.00 13.82
CA ASP A 13 2.36 22.43 12.41
C ASP A 13 3.09 21.47 11.46
N ASN A 14 3.73 20.44 12.02
CA ASN A 14 4.46 19.44 11.25
C ASN A 14 3.58 18.23 10.95
N ARG A 15 3.09 18.15 9.72
CA ARG A 15 2.23 17.08 9.26
C ARG A 15 2.83 15.68 9.40
N VAL A 16 4.13 15.54 9.19
CA VAL A 16 4.84 14.25 9.34
C VAL A 16 4.78 13.77 10.80
N GLN A 17 4.93 14.69 11.77
CA GLN A 17 4.83 14.35 13.19
C GLN A 17 3.40 13.95 13.56
N GLU A 18 2.40 14.65 13.03
CA GLU A 18 0.99 14.34 13.28
C GLU A 18 0.64 12.94 12.74
N VAL A 19 1.02 12.63 11.49
CA VAL A 19 0.80 11.32 10.89
C VAL A 19 1.51 10.22 11.66
N SER A 20 2.74 10.48 12.14
CA SER A 20 3.49 9.53 12.98
C SER A 20 2.80 9.27 14.33
N TYR A 21 2.26 10.31 14.94
CA TYR A 21 1.48 10.19 16.18
C TYR A 21 0.23 9.34 15.97
N ILE A 22 -0.54 9.61 14.92
CA ILE A 22 -1.75 8.84 14.58
C ILE A 22 -1.40 7.38 14.30
N SER A 23 -0.38 7.11 13.48
CA SER A 23 0.08 5.76 13.15
C SER A 23 0.39 4.94 14.40
N ARG A 24 1.15 5.53 15.32
CA ARG A 24 1.52 4.87 16.58
C ARG A 24 0.31 4.58 17.46
N ASN A 25 -0.63 5.52 17.56
CA ASN A 25 -1.85 5.32 18.34
C ASN A 25 -2.77 4.27 17.74
N LEU A 26 -2.87 4.17 16.40
CA LEU A 26 -3.60 3.08 15.75
C LEU A 26 -2.98 1.72 16.05
N LYS A 27 -1.66 1.64 16.15
CA LYS A 27 -0.97 0.40 16.55
C LYS A 27 -1.27 0.02 18.00
N VAL A 28 -1.31 0.99 18.91
CA VAL A 28 -1.71 0.76 20.30
C VAL A 28 -3.16 0.28 20.36
N LEU A 29 -4.06 0.98 19.68
CA LEU A 29 -5.49 0.63 19.64
C LEU A 29 -5.71 -0.80 19.11
N ALA A 30 -5.03 -1.20 18.04
CA ALA A 30 -5.11 -2.55 17.50
C ALA A 30 -4.74 -3.62 18.53
N ARG A 31 -3.72 -3.34 19.36
CA ARG A 31 -3.30 -4.24 20.44
C ARG A 31 -4.29 -4.28 21.59
N GLU A 32 -4.76 -3.12 22.06
CA GLU A 32 -5.71 -3.01 23.17
C GLU A 32 -7.03 -3.70 22.86
N LEU A 33 -7.54 -3.52 21.65
CA LEU A 33 -8.78 -4.15 21.21
C LEU A 33 -8.60 -5.59 20.68
N ASN A 34 -7.35 -6.01 20.49
CA ASN A 34 -7.00 -7.32 19.88
C ASN A 34 -7.70 -7.52 18.52
N VAL A 35 -7.65 -6.50 17.66
CA VAL A 35 -8.24 -6.52 16.32
C VAL A 35 -7.22 -6.11 15.27
N PRO A 36 -7.34 -6.61 14.02
CA PRO A 36 -6.57 -6.06 12.91
C PRO A 36 -7.09 -4.65 12.56
N VAL A 37 -6.17 -3.73 12.26
CA VAL A 37 -6.49 -2.40 11.76
C VAL A 37 -5.90 -2.25 10.37
N LEU A 38 -6.76 -2.06 9.38
CA LEU A 38 -6.38 -1.78 7.99
C LEU A 38 -6.48 -0.28 7.74
N VAL A 39 -5.40 0.30 7.22
CA VAL A 39 -5.30 1.75 7.00
C VAL A 39 -4.92 2.02 5.56
N GLY A 40 -5.69 2.86 4.87
CA GLY A 40 -5.29 3.44 3.61
C GLY A 40 -4.33 4.62 3.82
N ALA A 41 -3.27 4.68 3.04
CA ALA A 41 -2.31 5.77 3.05
C ALA A 41 -1.97 6.21 1.63
N GLN A 42 -1.84 7.52 1.44
CA GLN A 42 -1.41 8.09 0.17
C GLN A 42 0.11 8.02 0.05
N LEU A 43 0.59 7.69 -1.14
CA LEU A 43 2.02 7.69 -1.46
C LEU A 43 2.51 9.10 -1.81
N SER A 44 3.80 9.32 -1.62
CA SER A 44 4.48 10.51 -2.14
C SER A 44 4.41 10.55 -3.67
N ARG A 45 4.26 11.75 -4.23
CA ARG A 45 4.27 11.95 -5.68
C ARG A 45 5.61 11.63 -6.34
N ALA A 46 6.65 11.40 -5.57
CA ALA A 46 7.96 10.98 -6.09
C ALA A 46 7.88 9.67 -6.90
N VAL A 47 6.90 8.80 -6.63
CA VAL A 47 6.67 7.58 -7.43
C VAL A 47 6.38 7.89 -8.90
N GLU A 48 5.68 9.01 -9.20
CA GLU A 48 5.31 9.40 -10.56
C GLU A 48 6.52 9.85 -11.39
N GLN A 49 7.60 10.26 -10.72
CA GLN A 49 8.83 10.75 -11.37
C GLN A 49 9.80 9.62 -11.73
N ARG A 50 9.59 8.41 -11.23
CA ARG A 50 10.41 7.26 -11.57
C ARG A 50 10.01 6.65 -12.92
N ALA A 51 10.98 6.07 -13.61
CA ALA A 51 10.74 5.45 -14.91
C ALA A 51 9.75 4.26 -14.84
N ASP A 52 9.82 3.48 -13.78
CA ASP A 52 8.95 2.31 -13.59
C ASP A 52 7.64 2.62 -12.87
N LYS A 53 7.53 3.82 -12.25
CA LYS A 53 6.37 4.28 -11.46
C LYS A 53 5.83 3.23 -10.47
N ARG A 54 6.67 2.24 -10.12
CA ARG A 54 6.32 1.16 -9.22
C ARG A 54 6.51 1.59 -7.77
N PRO A 55 5.51 1.46 -6.88
CA PRO A 55 5.62 1.89 -5.50
C PRO A 55 6.62 1.04 -4.71
N VAL A 56 7.37 1.70 -3.83
CA VAL A 56 8.34 1.09 -2.91
C VAL A 56 8.17 1.68 -1.51
N LEU A 57 8.74 1.04 -0.48
CA LEU A 57 8.60 1.48 0.91
C LEU A 57 9.05 2.93 1.15
N SER A 58 10.07 3.39 0.41
CA SER A 58 10.52 4.79 0.53
C SER A 58 9.48 5.82 0.12
N ASP A 59 8.44 5.45 -0.63
CA ASP A 59 7.35 6.35 -1.00
C ASP A 59 6.42 6.67 0.18
N LEU A 60 6.56 5.93 1.29
CA LEU A 60 5.89 6.22 2.57
C LEU A 60 6.67 7.19 3.48
N ARG A 61 7.87 7.64 3.10
CA ARG A 61 8.74 8.48 3.96
C ARG A 61 8.08 9.77 4.41
N GLU A 62 7.28 10.40 3.57
CA GLU A 62 6.52 11.62 3.93
C GLU A 62 5.36 11.32 4.89
N SER A 63 5.07 10.06 5.12
CA SER A 63 4.04 9.57 6.04
C SER A 63 4.61 9.18 7.41
N GLY A 64 5.81 9.65 7.76
CA GLY A 64 6.42 9.47 9.07
C GLY A 64 6.78 8.02 9.39
N SER A 65 6.28 7.50 10.50
CA SER A 65 6.61 6.17 11.01
C SER A 65 5.77 5.03 10.43
N LEU A 66 4.90 5.28 9.43
CA LEU A 66 3.99 4.27 8.88
C LEU A 66 4.71 2.99 8.48
N GLU A 67 5.86 3.11 7.81
CA GLU A 67 6.65 1.95 7.44
C GLU A 67 7.12 1.15 8.67
N GLN A 68 7.50 1.84 9.76
CA GLN A 68 8.03 1.20 10.97
C GLN A 68 6.92 0.56 11.80
N ASP A 69 5.80 1.25 11.97
CA ASP A 69 4.68 0.84 12.82
C ASP A 69 3.88 -0.31 12.22
N SER A 70 3.79 -0.39 10.88
CA SER A 70 3.01 -1.41 10.19
C SER A 70 3.64 -2.80 10.29
N ASP A 71 2.82 -3.83 10.48
CA ASP A 71 3.25 -5.22 10.39
C ASP A 71 3.29 -5.72 8.95
N ILE A 72 2.36 -5.22 8.13
CA ILE A 72 2.26 -5.50 6.71
C ILE A 72 2.11 -4.18 5.97
N VAL A 73 2.83 -4.03 4.85
CA VAL A 73 2.64 -2.93 3.90
C VAL A 73 2.34 -3.54 2.54
N MET A 74 1.18 -3.16 2.00
CA MET A 74 0.74 -3.57 0.67
C MET A 74 0.55 -2.34 -0.21
N PHE A 75 1.05 -2.39 -1.43
CA PHE A 75 0.78 -1.37 -2.43
C PHE A 75 -0.16 -1.90 -3.50
N ILE A 76 -1.04 -1.04 -3.97
CA ILE A 76 -1.82 -1.28 -5.18
C ILE A 76 -1.12 -0.54 -6.32
N HIS A 77 -0.70 -1.28 -7.33
CA HIS A 77 -0.07 -0.73 -8.52
C HIS A 77 -0.91 -1.03 -9.75
N ARG A 78 -1.23 0.00 -10.52
CA ARG A 78 -1.96 -0.09 -11.78
C ARG A 78 -1.16 0.59 -12.89
N PRO A 79 -0.46 -0.18 -13.73
CA PRO A 79 0.37 0.39 -14.80
C PRO A 79 -0.42 1.27 -15.77
N ASP A 80 -1.64 0.87 -16.14
CA ASP A 80 -2.53 1.60 -17.05
C ASP A 80 -3.05 2.93 -16.50
N ALA A 81 -3.16 3.05 -15.18
CA ALA A 81 -3.57 4.30 -14.53
C ALA A 81 -2.46 5.37 -14.58
N MET A 82 -1.21 4.94 -14.62
CA MET A 82 -0.03 5.79 -14.70
C MET A 82 0.41 6.09 -16.14
N GLU A 83 0.11 5.17 -17.06
CA GLU A 83 0.49 5.18 -18.46
C GLU A 83 -0.68 4.62 -19.29
N PRO A 84 -1.52 5.49 -19.87
CA PRO A 84 -2.72 5.07 -20.63
C PRO A 84 -2.41 4.13 -21.80
N ASP A 85 -1.24 4.26 -22.41
CA ASP A 85 -0.79 3.43 -23.53
C ASP A 85 -0.03 2.17 -23.09
N ASN A 86 0.01 1.87 -21.79
CA ASN A 86 0.67 0.68 -21.27
C ASN A 86 0.01 -0.58 -21.83
N PRO A 87 0.78 -1.58 -22.34
CA PRO A 87 0.23 -2.81 -22.90
C PRO A 87 -0.49 -3.69 -21.86
N ARG A 88 -0.25 -3.46 -20.57
CA ARG A 88 -0.92 -4.19 -19.47
C ARG A 88 -2.20 -3.48 -19.03
N GLN A 89 -3.17 -3.39 -19.91
CA GLN A 89 -4.47 -2.79 -19.62
C GLN A 89 -5.28 -3.65 -18.64
N ASN A 90 -6.02 -2.99 -17.74
CA ASN A 90 -6.87 -3.64 -16.74
C ASN A 90 -6.11 -4.57 -15.77
N VAL A 91 -4.80 -4.50 -15.71
CA VAL A 91 -3.99 -5.24 -14.74
C VAL A 91 -3.75 -4.38 -13.51
N ALA A 92 -3.98 -4.98 -12.36
CA ALA A 92 -3.56 -4.41 -11.07
C ALA A 92 -2.66 -5.41 -10.35
N GLU A 93 -1.75 -4.92 -9.55
CA GLU A 93 -0.85 -5.75 -8.75
C GLU A 93 -0.96 -5.35 -7.28
N ILE A 94 -1.07 -6.34 -6.40
CA ILE A 94 -0.89 -6.16 -4.97
C ILE A 94 0.55 -6.55 -4.63
N ILE A 95 1.34 -5.56 -4.26
CA ILE A 95 2.75 -5.73 -3.89
C ILE A 95 2.83 -5.81 -2.37
N ILE A 96 3.26 -6.94 -1.81
CA ILE A 96 3.53 -7.06 -0.38
C ILE A 96 4.97 -6.62 -0.15
N ALA A 97 5.16 -5.34 0.14
CA ALA A 97 6.48 -4.74 0.29
C ALA A 97 7.11 -4.96 1.67
N LYS A 98 6.28 -5.15 2.69
CA LYS A 98 6.70 -5.51 4.05
C LYS A 98 5.75 -6.54 4.63
N HIS A 99 6.31 -7.55 5.29
CA HIS A 99 5.56 -8.53 6.07
C HIS A 99 6.40 -9.00 7.25
N ARG A 100 6.03 -8.58 8.47
CA ARG A 100 6.85 -8.85 9.68
C ARG A 100 7.03 -10.33 9.96
N ASN A 101 5.99 -11.13 9.77
CA ASN A 101 5.93 -12.54 10.13
C ASN A 101 5.82 -13.49 8.92
N GLY A 102 6.11 -13.00 7.72
CA GLY A 102 6.00 -13.79 6.51
C GLY A 102 6.80 -13.23 5.33
N PRO A 103 6.74 -13.88 4.18
CA PRO A 103 7.45 -13.43 2.98
C PRO A 103 6.80 -12.17 2.37
N THR A 104 7.61 -11.36 1.73
CA THR A 104 7.15 -10.32 0.81
C THR A 104 6.79 -10.93 -0.55
N HIS A 105 6.03 -10.19 -1.37
CA HIS A 105 5.66 -10.63 -2.71
C HIS A 105 5.79 -9.46 -3.70
N PRO A 106 6.47 -9.67 -4.85
CA PRO A 106 6.73 -8.59 -5.81
C PRO A 106 5.49 -8.09 -6.55
N GLY A 107 4.41 -8.87 -6.61
CA GLY A 107 3.15 -8.49 -7.22
C GLY A 107 2.24 -9.70 -7.40
N ILE A 108 1.05 -9.62 -6.81
CA ILE A 108 -0.05 -10.56 -7.03
C ILE A 108 -0.94 -9.92 -8.07
N GLU A 109 -1.06 -10.54 -9.24
CA GLU A 109 -1.86 -9.98 -10.33
C GLU A 109 -3.36 -10.15 -10.10
N LEU A 110 -4.08 -9.07 -10.34
CA LEU A 110 -5.53 -8.98 -10.34
C LEU A 110 -5.99 -8.33 -11.65
N VAL A 111 -7.25 -8.52 -12.01
CA VAL A 111 -7.92 -7.77 -13.07
C VAL A 111 -8.69 -6.62 -12.42
N PHE A 112 -8.54 -5.40 -12.97
CA PHE A 112 -9.33 -4.25 -12.53
C PHE A 112 -10.33 -3.84 -13.61
N LEU A 113 -11.61 -3.96 -13.29
CA LEU A 113 -12.71 -3.58 -14.17
C LEU A 113 -13.02 -2.09 -13.97
N ASN A 114 -12.46 -1.23 -14.83
CA ASN A 114 -12.55 0.22 -14.72
C ASN A 114 -14.00 0.75 -14.64
N ASN A 115 -14.89 0.20 -15.47
CA ASN A 115 -16.29 0.59 -15.54
C ASN A 115 -17.10 0.24 -14.27
N LEU A 116 -16.60 -0.70 -13.47
CA LEU A 116 -17.24 -1.16 -12.23
C LEU A 116 -16.44 -0.77 -10.98
N ALA A 117 -15.27 -0.16 -11.14
CA ALA A 117 -14.32 0.11 -10.06
C ALA A 117 -14.05 -1.13 -9.17
N ARG A 118 -13.92 -2.32 -9.80
CA ARG A 118 -13.88 -3.60 -9.10
C ARG A 118 -12.64 -4.41 -9.46
N PHE A 119 -12.05 -5.03 -8.45
CA PHE A 119 -10.99 -6.01 -8.61
C PHE A 119 -11.56 -7.43 -8.74
N GLU A 120 -10.99 -8.21 -9.64
CA GLU A 120 -11.29 -9.62 -9.83
C GLU A 120 -9.99 -10.42 -9.81
N ASN A 121 -10.10 -11.71 -9.48
CA ASN A 121 -8.96 -12.60 -9.58
C ASN A 121 -8.52 -12.72 -11.05
N ALA A 122 -7.23 -12.63 -11.28
CA ALA A 122 -6.68 -13.00 -12.59
C ALA A 122 -6.94 -14.49 -12.85
N ALA A 123 -7.26 -14.85 -14.09
CA ALA A 123 -7.36 -16.24 -14.48
C ALA A 123 -6.04 -16.95 -14.12
N LYS A 124 -6.12 -18.10 -13.45
CA LYS A 124 -4.93 -18.88 -13.13
C LYS A 124 -4.22 -19.22 -14.43
N SER A 125 -3.09 -18.58 -14.70
CA SER A 125 -2.16 -19.12 -15.67
C SER A 125 -1.55 -20.38 -15.03
N ASP A 126 -1.56 -21.50 -15.74
CA ASP A 126 -1.01 -22.79 -15.29
C ASP A 126 0.52 -22.77 -15.04
N LYS A 127 1.10 -21.62 -14.84
CA LYS A 127 2.53 -21.43 -14.64
C LYS A 127 2.80 -20.62 -13.40
N GLN A 128 2.79 -21.26 -12.23
CA GLN A 128 3.86 -21.24 -11.21
C GLN A 128 3.43 -22.03 -9.97
N PRO A 129 4.06 -23.18 -9.67
CA PRO A 129 3.98 -23.76 -8.33
C PRO A 129 4.75 -22.86 -7.36
N PHE A 130 4.15 -22.52 -6.24
CA PHE A 130 4.81 -21.89 -5.11
C PHE A 130 6.07 -22.69 -4.76
N LYS A 131 7.25 -22.12 -4.97
CA LYS A 131 8.47 -22.64 -4.36
C LYS A 131 8.48 -22.20 -2.90
N THR A 132 7.99 -23.06 -2.03
CA THR A 132 8.31 -23.02 -0.59
C THR A 132 9.81 -23.21 -0.43
N ARG A 133 10.46 -22.25 0.17
CA ARG A 133 11.76 -22.39 0.83
C ARG A 133 11.57 -22.15 2.31
#